data_2f3d8812a4c620b13b1503857fabe8d9
#
_entry.id   2f3d8812a4c620b13b1503857fabe8d9
#
_cell.length_a   1.000
_cell.length_b   1.000
_cell.length_c   1.000
_cell.angle_alpha   90.00
_cell.angle_beta   90.00
_cell.angle_gamma   90.00
#
_symmetry.space_group_name_H-M   'P 1'
#
loop_
_entity.id
_entity.type
_entity.pdbx_description
1 polymer ?
#
loop_
_entity_poly.entity_id
_entity_poly.type
_entity_poly.pdbx_seq_one_letter_code
_entity_poly.pdbx_strand_id
1 'polypeptide(L)'
;MAEARKRAAALETQGRKEVPTIDIQKTCQLAAGAMVKLMGGTTTEQDINACLDSEQKARDQIIKDRATYSSADKVQCMRTGVYLPSYVEWLTCLEMERDVRKMQQEERFGAGPWTLPRVKPAINSVGR
;
A
#
# COMPACT_ATOMS: atom_id res chain seq x y z
N MET A 1 16.67 -10.15 -28.23
CA MET A 1 16.50 -10.95 -27.01
C MET A 1 17.28 -10.39 -25.84
N ALA A 2 18.58 -10.19 -26.00
CA ALA A 2 19.40 -9.66 -24.92
C ALA A 2 18.98 -8.27 -24.48
N GLU A 3 18.55 -7.41 -25.41
CA GLU A 3 18.10 -6.07 -25.06
C GLU A 3 16.81 -6.07 -24.27
N ALA A 4 15.89 -6.98 -24.61
CA ALA A 4 14.64 -7.10 -23.88
C ALA A 4 14.89 -7.48 -22.42
N ARG A 5 15.84 -8.39 -22.21
CA ARG A 5 16.22 -8.78 -20.86
C ARG A 5 16.85 -7.64 -20.08
N LYS A 6 17.70 -6.85 -20.75
CA LYS A 6 18.32 -5.70 -20.10
C LYS A 6 17.28 -4.66 -19.70
N ARG A 7 16.29 -4.43 -20.57
CA ARG A 7 15.22 -3.48 -20.25
C ARG A 7 14.39 -3.96 -19.08
N ALA A 8 14.05 -5.25 -19.08
CA ALA A 8 13.26 -5.82 -17.99
C ALA A 8 14.01 -5.71 -16.67
N ALA A 9 15.32 -6.03 -16.68
CA ALA A 9 16.14 -5.94 -15.48
C ALA A 9 16.28 -4.49 -15.00
N ALA A 10 16.43 -3.56 -15.95
CA ALA A 10 16.55 -2.14 -15.60
C ALA A 10 15.26 -1.60 -14.99
N LEU A 11 14.11 -1.97 -15.55
CA LEU A 11 12.82 -1.56 -15.01
C LEU A 11 12.59 -2.14 -13.62
N GLU A 12 12.97 -3.39 -13.43
CA GLU A 12 12.84 -4.04 -12.14
C GLU A 12 13.73 -3.37 -11.09
N THR A 13 14.98 -3.06 -11.46
CA THR A 13 15.90 -2.36 -10.57
C THR A 13 15.38 -0.97 -10.23
N GLN A 14 14.84 -0.26 -11.22
CA GLN A 14 14.28 1.06 -11.00
C GLN A 14 13.10 1.00 -10.06
N GLY A 15 12.23 0.01 -10.23
CA GLY A 15 11.10 -0.18 -9.34
C GLY A 15 11.52 -0.40 -7.91
N ARG A 16 12.58 -1.17 -7.71
CA ARG A 16 13.10 -1.41 -6.37
C ARG A 16 13.67 -0.15 -5.75
N LYS A 17 14.28 0.74 -6.56
CA LYS A 17 14.80 2.00 -6.06
C LYS A 17 13.70 2.95 -5.65
N GLU A 18 12.54 2.89 -6.32
CA GLU A 18 11.41 3.74 -5.97
C GLU A 18 10.76 3.32 -4.65
N VAL A 19 10.99 2.09 -4.23
CA VAL A 19 10.42 1.56 -2.99
C VAL A 19 11.56 1.50 -1.97
N PRO A 20 11.53 2.35 -0.95
CA PRO A 20 12.59 2.35 0.06
C PRO A 20 12.71 0.99 0.73
N THR A 21 13.93 0.62 1.07
CA THR A 21 14.21 -0.64 1.74
C THR A 21 14.14 -0.44 3.24
N ILE A 22 13.40 -1.30 3.93
CA ILE A 22 13.34 -1.28 5.39
C ILE A 22 13.76 -2.65 5.92
N ASP A 23 14.19 -2.65 7.18
CA ASP A 23 14.60 -3.89 7.86
C ASP A 23 13.35 -4.59 8.40
N ILE A 24 12.79 -5.50 7.61
CA ILE A 24 11.56 -6.20 7.98
C ILE A 24 11.76 -7.13 9.17
N GLN A 25 12.98 -7.61 9.37
CA GLN A 25 13.29 -8.44 10.54
C GLN A 25 13.04 -7.63 11.82
N LYS A 26 13.56 -6.42 11.85
CA LYS A 26 13.37 -5.52 12.99
C LYS A 26 11.89 -5.16 13.14
N THR A 27 11.22 -4.84 12.03
CA THR A 27 9.80 -4.52 12.05
C THR A 27 8.99 -5.64 12.69
N CYS A 28 9.22 -6.88 12.25
CA CYS A 28 8.47 -8.01 12.75
C CYS A 28 8.79 -8.34 14.20
N GLN A 29 10.05 -8.20 14.61
CA GLN A 29 10.44 -8.45 16.01
C GLN A 29 9.82 -7.43 16.95
N LEU A 30 9.84 -6.16 16.57
CA LEU A 30 9.27 -5.10 17.40
C LEU A 30 7.74 -5.21 17.46
N ALA A 31 7.10 -5.54 16.35
CA ALA A 31 5.66 -5.72 16.33
C ALA A 31 5.24 -6.89 17.22
N ALA A 32 5.97 -7.99 17.14
CA ALA A 32 5.71 -9.17 17.99
C ALA A 32 5.88 -8.83 19.48
N GLY A 33 6.93 -8.08 19.80
CA GLY A 33 7.17 -7.64 21.17
C GLY A 33 6.06 -6.74 21.70
N ALA A 34 5.55 -5.85 20.85
CA ALA A 34 4.45 -4.97 21.24
C ALA A 34 3.18 -5.77 21.50
N MET A 35 2.90 -6.79 20.70
CA MET A 35 1.73 -7.64 20.90
C MET A 35 1.81 -8.39 22.21
N VAL A 36 2.99 -8.91 22.56
CA VAL A 36 3.19 -9.59 23.84
C VAL A 36 2.91 -8.64 25.00
N LYS A 37 3.38 -7.41 24.90
CA LYS A 37 3.15 -6.40 25.94
C LYS A 37 1.68 -6.06 26.10
N LEU A 38 0.94 -6.00 25.00
CA LEU A 38 -0.47 -5.61 25.05
C LEU A 38 -1.39 -6.75 25.41
N MET A 39 -1.12 -7.94 24.88
CA MET A 39 -2.06 -9.07 25.00
C MET A 39 -1.53 -10.21 25.84
N GLY A 40 -0.27 -10.16 26.24
CA GLY A 40 0.36 -11.23 26.96
C GLY A 40 0.77 -12.37 26.04
N GLY A 41 1.25 -13.45 26.63
CA GLY A 41 1.70 -14.62 25.87
C GLY A 41 3.14 -14.51 25.45
N THR A 42 3.53 -15.32 24.48
CA THR A 42 4.89 -15.35 23.95
C THR A 42 4.84 -15.29 22.44
N THR A 43 5.92 -14.80 21.85
CA THR A 43 6.07 -14.76 20.41
C THR A 43 6.79 -16.02 19.97
N THR A 44 6.27 -16.69 18.96
CA THR A 44 6.89 -17.86 18.39
C THR A 44 7.67 -17.50 17.14
N GLU A 45 8.59 -18.38 16.75
CA GLU A 45 9.32 -18.23 15.50
C GLU A 45 8.35 -18.23 14.31
N GLN A 46 7.27 -19.02 14.42
CA GLN A 46 6.25 -19.04 13.36
C GLN A 46 5.56 -17.69 13.20
N ASP A 47 5.32 -17.01 14.31
CA ASP A 47 4.71 -15.67 14.26
C ASP A 47 5.61 -14.69 13.54
N ILE A 48 6.91 -14.74 13.84
CA ILE A 48 7.89 -13.87 13.18
C ILE A 48 7.96 -14.20 11.68
N ASN A 49 8.01 -15.49 11.36
CA ASN A 49 8.11 -15.92 9.96
C ASN A 49 6.87 -15.54 9.16
N ALA A 50 5.69 -15.63 9.77
CA ALA A 50 4.45 -15.20 9.10
C ALA A 50 4.49 -13.69 8.82
N CYS A 51 4.99 -12.92 9.77
CA CYS A 51 5.15 -11.47 9.58
C CYS A 51 6.14 -11.17 8.46
N LEU A 52 7.29 -11.84 8.46
CA LEU A 52 8.30 -11.64 7.41
C LEU A 52 7.73 -11.95 6.03
N ASP A 53 6.97 -13.04 5.93
CA ASP A 53 6.34 -13.43 4.67
C ASP A 53 5.35 -12.37 4.20
N SER A 54 4.53 -11.86 5.10
CA SER A 54 3.56 -10.81 4.77
C SER A 54 4.24 -9.53 4.33
N GLU A 55 5.32 -9.14 5.02
CA GLU A 55 6.07 -7.94 4.65
C GLU A 55 6.72 -8.10 3.28
N GLN A 56 7.28 -9.27 3.01
CA GLN A 56 7.93 -9.52 1.74
C GLN A 56 6.91 -9.51 0.60
N LYS A 57 5.76 -10.12 0.80
CA LYS A 57 4.69 -10.13 -0.21
C LYS A 57 4.17 -8.73 -0.48
N ALA A 58 4.03 -7.92 0.57
CA ALA A 58 3.58 -6.54 0.42
C ALA A 58 4.59 -5.73 -0.37
N ARG A 59 5.89 -5.91 -0.09
CA ARG A 59 6.95 -5.24 -0.84
C ARG A 59 6.88 -5.61 -2.32
N ASP A 60 6.75 -6.91 -2.61
CA ASP A 60 6.68 -7.38 -3.99
C ASP A 60 5.46 -6.80 -4.70
N GLN A 61 4.34 -6.70 -4.03
CA GLN A 61 3.12 -6.14 -4.59
C GLN A 61 3.28 -4.63 -4.88
N ILE A 62 3.91 -3.89 -3.98
CA ILE A 62 4.17 -2.47 -4.19
C ILE A 62 5.05 -2.28 -5.42
N ILE A 63 6.11 -3.08 -5.54
CA ILE A 63 7.01 -2.99 -6.69
C ILE A 63 6.25 -3.31 -7.99
N LYS A 64 5.43 -4.33 -7.95
CA LYS A 64 4.67 -4.76 -9.12
C LYS A 64 3.71 -3.68 -9.60
N ASP A 65 3.01 -3.03 -8.67
CA ASP A 65 1.99 -2.06 -9.00
C ASP A 65 2.46 -0.60 -8.92
N ARG A 66 3.76 -0.38 -8.79
CA ARG A 66 4.30 0.97 -8.54
C ARG A 66 3.84 2.01 -9.54
N ALA A 67 3.61 1.61 -10.78
CA ALA A 67 3.18 2.55 -11.81
C ALA A 67 1.73 2.98 -11.67
N THR A 68 0.94 2.25 -10.88
CA THR A 68 -0.47 2.59 -10.67
C THR A 68 -0.67 3.60 -9.54
N TYR A 69 0.37 3.88 -8.77
CA TYR A 69 0.30 4.83 -7.66
C TYR A 69 0.84 6.18 -8.11
N SER A 70 0.22 7.27 -7.65
CA SER A 70 0.71 8.61 -7.98
C SER A 70 1.97 8.93 -7.17
N SER A 71 2.73 9.91 -7.65
CA SER A 71 3.92 10.36 -6.92
C SER A 71 3.56 10.88 -5.53
N ALA A 72 2.44 11.60 -5.43
CA ALA A 72 1.98 12.12 -4.14
C ALA A 72 1.65 10.99 -3.18
N ASP A 73 0.99 9.93 -3.66
CA ASP A 73 0.67 8.78 -2.84
C ASP A 73 1.94 8.11 -2.32
N LYS A 74 2.92 7.95 -3.19
CA LYS A 74 4.18 7.32 -2.83
C LYS A 74 4.89 8.10 -1.72
N VAL A 75 4.93 9.42 -1.84
CA VAL A 75 5.56 10.26 -0.83
C VAL A 75 4.80 10.20 0.49
N GLN A 76 3.48 10.23 0.42
CA GLN A 76 2.65 10.24 1.61
C GLN A 76 2.63 8.90 2.32
N CYS A 77 2.59 7.81 1.58
CA CYS A 77 2.40 6.48 2.15
C CYS A 77 3.71 5.79 2.56
N MET A 78 4.77 5.96 1.77
CA MET A 78 6.02 5.23 2.02
C MET A 78 6.98 6.05 2.87
N ARG A 79 6.68 6.16 4.15
CA ARG A 79 7.48 6.93 5.10
C ARG A 79 8.43 6.04 5.87
N THR A 80 9.72 6.34 5.79
CA THR A 80 10.74 5.57 6.50
C THR A 80 11.07 6.15 7.87
N GLY A 81 10.69 7.40 8.13
CA GLY A 81 11.01 8.07 9.38
C GLY A 81 10.08 7.78 10.53
N VAL A 82 9.12 6.88 10.34
CA VAL A 82 8.21 6.50 11.41
C VAL A 82 8.86 5.44 12.30
N TYR A 83 8.31 5.27 13.51
CA TYR A 83 8.87 4.35 14.49
C TYR A 83 8.97 2.92 13.97
N LEU A 84 7.95 2.46 13.28
CA LEU A 84 7.89 1.08 12.81
C LEU A 84 7.42 1.04 11.35
N PRO A 85 8.32 1.32 10.40
CA PRO A 85 7.92 1.28 8.99
C PRO A 85 7.57 -0.15 8.58
N SER A 86 6.55 -0.29 7.74
CA SER A 86 6.02 -1.59 7.33
C SER A 86 5.54 -1.54 5.90
N TYR A 87 5.99 -2.49 5.09
CA TYR A 87 5.52 -2.62 3.71
C TYR A 87 4.02 -2.92 3.65
N VAL A 88 3.51 -3.69 4.61
CA VAL A 88 2.08 -3.99 4.68
C VAL A 88 1.28 -2.70 4.86
N GLU A 89 1.73 -1.83 5.76
CA GLU A 89 1.05 -0.56 5.99
C GLU A 89 1.18 0.37 4.79
N TRP A 90 2.35 0.39 4.16
CA TRP A 90 2.55 1.18 2.96
C TRP A 90 1.61 0.73 1.84
N LEU A 91 1.52 -0.59 1.63
CA LEU A 91 0.65 -1.14 0.61
C LEU A 91 -0.81 -0.78 0.88
N THR A 92 -1.25 -0.92 2.12
CA THR A 92 -2.61 -0.56 2.52
C THR A 92 -2.89 0.90 2.20
N CYS A 93 -1.97 1.79 2.58
CA CYS A 93 -2.12 3.22 2.31
C CYS A 93 -2.19 3.50 0.80
N LEU A 94 -1.27 2.91 0.03
CA LEU A 94 -1.21 3.12 -1.41
C LEU A 94 -2.48 2.64 -2.11
N GLU A 95 -2.97 1.48 -1.72
CA GLU A 95 -4.18 0.93 -2.31
C GLU A 95 -5.40 1.75 -1.96
N MET A 96 -5.50 2.22 -0.72
CA MET A 96 -6.60 3.06 -0.30
C MET A 96 -6.62 4.38 -1.07
N GLU A 97 -5.47 5.02 -1.20
CA GLU A 97 -5.39 6.29 -1.94
C GLU A 97 -5.73 6.10 -3.41
N ARG A 98 -5.22 5.02 -4.00
CA ARG A 98 -5.52 4.70 -5.40
C ARG A 98 -7.00 4.45 -5.59
N ASP A 99 -7.62 3.70 -4.71
CA ASP A 99 -9.03 3.34 -4.82
C ASP A 99 -9.93 4.55 -4.61
N VAL A 100 -9.59 5.43 -3.67
CA VAL A 100 -10.33 6.67 -3.45
C VAL A 100 -10.28 7.54 -4.70
N ARG A 101 -9.10 7.68 -5.30
CA ARG A 101 -8.94 8.47 -6.51
C ARG A 101 -9.75 7.88 -7.66
N LYS A 102 -9.77 6.56 -7.77
CA LYS A 102 -10.52 5.85 -8.78
C LYS A 102 -12.02 6.07 -8.60
N MET A 103 -12.50 5.99 -7.36
CA MET A 103 -13.90 6.23 -7.06
C MET A 103 -14.29 7.68 -7.38
N GLN A 104 -13.41 8.62 -7.10
CA GLN A 104 -13.67 10.03 -7.41
C GLN A 104 -13.78 10.24 -8.91
N GLN A 105 -12.97 9.55 -9.71
CA GLN A 105 -13.06 9.63 -11.16
C GLN A 105 -14.37 9.04 -11.66
N GLU A 106 -14.75 7.90 -11.14
CA GLU A 106 -16.01 7.25 -11.53
C GLU A 106 -17.20 8.12 -11.16
N GLU A 107 -17.16 8.73 -10.00
CA GLU A 107 -18.21 9.62 -9.56
C GLU A 107 -18.31 10.84 -10.46
N ARG A 108 -17.15 11.41 -10.86
CA ARG A 108 -17.12 12.57 -11.74
C ARG A 108 -17.75 12.28 -13.08
N PHE A 109 -17.59 11.07 -13.60
CA PHE A 109 -18.16 10.68 -14.89
C PHE A 109 -19.51 9.99 -14.76
N GLY A 110 -20.03 9.89 -13.55
CA GLY A 110 -21.34 9.32 -13.32
C GLY A 110 -21.41 7.83 -13.55
N ALA A 111 -20.28 7.12 -13.45
CA ALA A 111 -20.23 5.71 -13.78
C ALA A 111 -19.76 4.89 -12.64
N GLY A 112 -20.05 4.79 -11.60
CA GLY A 112 -19.58 3.92 -10.52
C GLY A 112 -20.73 3.35 -9.75
N PRO A 113 -20.54 2.21 -9.16
CA PRO A 113 -21.56 1.60 -8.31
C PRO A 113 -21.86 2.44 -7.07
N TRP A 114 -20.97 3.36 -6.75
CA TRP A 114 -21.16 4.21 -5.57
C TRP A 114 -21.99 5.44 -5.86
N THR A 115 -22.18 5.77 -7.11
CA THR A 115 -23.04 6.87 -7.45
C THR A 115 -24.45 6.36 -7.38
N LEU A 116 -24.96 6.35 -6.24
CA LEU A 116 -26.33 6.05 -6.13
C LEU A 116 -27.08 7.08 -6.84
N PRO A 117 -28.11 6.69 -7.34
CA PRO A 117 -28.94 7.56 -8.06
C PRO A 117 -29.18 8.78 -7.29
N ARG A 118 -28.69 9.01 -6.53
CA ARG A 118 -28.67 9.89 -5.99
C ARG A 118 -29.06 10.87 -6.18
N VAL A 119 -29.27 10.82 -6.12
CA VAL A 119 -29.44 11.47 -5.89
C VAL A 119 -29.28 12.58 -6.30
N LYS A 120 -29.33 13.04 -6.70
CA LYS A 120 -29.22 13.96 -7.11
C LYS A 120 -29.58 14.90 -6.65
N PRO A 121 -29.42 15.39 -6.41
CA PRO A 121 -29.42 15.97 -5.87
C PRO A 121 -30.09 16.66 -5.53
N ALA A 122 -30.50 16.69 -5.05
CA ALA A 122 -30.95 17.20 -4.64
C ALA A 122 -30.67 18.05 -4.23
N ILE A 123 -30.68 18.20 -4.25
CA ILE A 123 -30.40 18.60 -3.90
C ILE A 123 -30.26 19.41 -4.17
N ASN A 124 -30.55 19.70 -4.45
CA ASN A 124 -30.56 20.08 -4.58
C ASN A 124 -30.80 20.72 -4.73
N SER A 125 -31.21 20.86 -4.81
CA SER A 125 -31.54 21.18 -4.65
C SER A 125 -31.64 21.55 -4.43
N VAL A 126 -32.05 21.82 -4.50
CA VAL A 126 -32.28 21.83 -4.07
C VAL A 126 -32.27 22.04 -4.06
N GLY A 127 -32.60 22.25 -4.46
CA GLY A 127 -32.75 22.19 -4.28
C GLY A 127 -32.59 22.33 -4.67
N ARG A 128 -32.73 22.65 -4.98
CA ARG A 128 -32.70 22.51 -5.11
C ARG A 128 -32.70 22.74 -4.94
#